data_b0c40e70b38c7462b3ea52c7263aa6ff
#
_entry.id   b0c40e70b38c7462b3ea52c7263aa6ff
#
_cell.length_a   1.000
_cell.length_b   1.000
_cell.length_c   1.000
_cell.angle_alpha   90.00
_cell.angle_beta   90.00
_cell.angle_gamma   90.00
#
_symmetry.space_group_name_H-M   'P 1'
#
loop_
_entity.id
_entity.type
_entity.pdbx_description
1 polymer ?
#
loop_
_entity_poly.entity_id
_entity_poly.type
_entity_poly.pdbx_seq_one_letter_code
_entity_poly.pdbx_strand_id
1 'polypeptide(L)'
;MDIIEIAKNFGKEIQKTNEYLNLVEAKKNNDNDQELSNLIGEYNLLKFDIGRLLADYQDKQEKIDQKNAELKEIYDKIMKNSNMIAFNEASDKINNMMNKINKILVAAVNGEDLAFDFEINESKCGGGGCENCFGCQ
;
A
#
# COMPACT_ATOMS: atom_id res chain seq x y z
N MET A 1 34.59 7.95 2.72
CA MET A 1 33.46 7.04 2.99
C MET A 1 32.61 6.98 1.73
N ASP A 2 32.37 5.78 1.24
CA ASP A 2 31.57 5.59 0.01
C ASP A 2 30.10 5.92 0.32
N ILE A 3 29.46 6.73 -0.52
CA ILE A 3 28.05 7.14 -0.37
C ILE A 3 27.12 5.91 -0.38
N ILE A 4 27.47 4.87 -1.11
CA ILE A 4 26.69 3.62 -1.16
C ILE A 4 26.78 2.86 0.16
N GLU A 5 27.92 2.90 0.83
CA GLU A 5 28.08 2.29 2.15
C GLU A 5 27.26 3.03 3.21
N ILE A 6 27.23 4.36 3.14
CA ILE A 6 26.34 5.19 3.99
C ILE A 6 24.88 4.81 3.76
N ALA A 7 24.46 4.68 2.51
CA ALA A 7 23.09 4.30 2.17
C ALA A 7 22.72 2.90 2.70
N LYS A 8 23.63 1.92 2.64
CA LYS A 8 23.42 0.59 3.22
C LYS A 8 23.28 0.64 4.75
N ASN A 9 24.08 1.46 5.41
CA ASN A 9 23.99 1.63 6.86
C ASN A 9 22.71 2.34 7.25
N PHE A 10 22.31 3.35 6.48
CA PHE A 10 21.01 4.02 6.65
C PHE A 10 19.84 3.04 6.48
N GLY A 11 19.87 2.16 5.46
CA GLY A 11 18.88 1.10 5.30
C GLY A 11 18.78 0.17 6.52
N LYS A 12 19.90 -0.16 7.16
CA LYS A 12 19.89 -0.95 8.40
C LYS A 12 19.25 -0.20 9.57
N GLU A 13 19.42 1.12 9.63
CA GLU A 13 18.75 1.94 10.67
C GLU A 13 17.23 2.00 10.43
N ILE A 14 16.76 2.06 9.18
CA ILE A 14 15.34 1.95 8.85
C ILE A 14 14.75 0.65 9.41
N GLN A 15 15.45 -0.48 9.26
CA GLN A 15 15.01 -1.78 9.74
C GLN A 15 14.95 -1.91 11.28
N LYS A 16 15.54 -0.97 12.01
CA LYS A 16 15.44 -0.90 13.47
C LYS A 16 14.32 0.00 13.98
N THR A 17 13.69 0.75 13.09
CA THR A 17 12.59 1.66 13.47
C THR A 17 11.34 0.90 13.91
N ASN A 18 10.56 1.51 14.79
CA ASN A 18 9.27 0.95 15.21
C ASN A 18 8.31 0.80 14.04
N GLU A 19 8.33 1.73 13.09
CA GLU A 19 7.52 1.70 11.87
C GLU A 19 7.80 0.45 11.04
N TYR A 20 9.07 0.10 10.86
CA TYR A 20 9.45 -1.12 10.13
C TYR A 20 9.06 -2.38 10.89
N LEU A 21 9.36 -2.45 12.20
CA LEU A 21 9.05 -3.61 13.02
C LEU A 21 7.54 -3.87 13.10
N ASN A 22 6.74 -2.81 13.24
CA ASN A 22 5.28 -2.91 13.24
C ASN A 22 4.74 -3.39 11.90
N LEU A 23 5.33 -2.94 10.78
CA LEU A 23 4.94 -3.41 9.44
C LEU A 23 5.23 -4.90 9.27
N VAL A 24 6.40 -5.37 9.69
CA VAL A 24 6.78 -6.79 9.62
C VAL A 24 5.81 -7.66 10.43
N GLU A 25 5.46 -7.22 11.65
CA GLU A 25 4.50 -7.93 12.50
C GLU A 25 3.10 -7.94 11.89
N ALA A 26 2.62 -6.80 11.42
CA ALA A 26 1.30 -6.68 10.78
C ALA A 26 1.20 -7.54 9.52
N LYS A 27 2.25 -7.60 8.71
CA LYS A 27 2.33 -8.48 7.54
C LYS A 27 2.24 -9.95 7.94
N LYS A 28 2.99 -10.36 8.96
CA LYS A 28 2.94 -11.73 9.48
C LYS A 28 1.54 -12.11 9.97
N ASN A 29 0.86 -11.21 10.67
CA ASN A 29 -0.50 -11.44 11.14
C ASN A 29 -1.49 -11.57 9.98
N ASN A 30 -1.35 -10.77 8.92
CA ASN A 30 -2.15 -10.90 7.71
C ASN A 30 -1.92 -12.25 7.02
N ASP A 31 -0.66 -12.65 6.87
CA ASP A 31 -0.30 -13.91 6.21
C ASP A 31 -0.83 -15.14 6.97
N ASN A 32 -1.03 -15.03 8.27
CA ASN A 32 -1.57 -16.09 9.13
C ASN A 32 -3.09 -16.01 9.32
N ASP A 33 -3.76 -14.99 8.81
CA ASP A 33 -5.21 -14.80 8.91
C ASP A 33 -5.92 -15.53 7.77
N GLN A 34 -6.46 -16.71 8.07
CA GLN A 34 -7.12 -17.55 7.07
C GLN A 34 -8.41 -16.92 6.52
N GLU A 35 -9.17 -16.23 7.36
CA GLU A 35 -10.39 -15.53 6.94
C GLU A 35 -10.05 -14.42 5.95
N LEU A 36 -9.05 -13.61 6.25
CA LEU A 36 -8.56 -12.55 5.37
C LEU A 36 -8.04 -13.12 4.04
N SER A 37 -7.28 -14.22 4.09
CA SER A 37 -6.79 -14.92 2.90
C SER A 37 -7.93 -15.40 2.01
N ASN A 38 -8.99 -15.95 2.59
CA ASN A 38 -10.18 -16.39 1.86
C ASN A 38 -10.90 -15.20 1.21
N LEU A 39 -11.10 -14.10 1.93
CA LEU A 39 -11.74 -12.89 1.40
C LEU A 39 -10.94 -12.30 0.24
N ILE A 40 -9.63 -12.25 0.33
CA ILE A 40 -8.75 -11.77 -0.74
C ILE A 40 -8.84 -12.70 -1.96
N GLY A 41 -8.90 -14.00 -1.75
CA GLY A 41 -9.10 -14.99 -2.82
C GLY A 41 -10.42 -14.78 -3.54
N GLU A 42 -11.52 -14.61 -2.83
CA GLU A 42 -12.85 -14.33 -3.40
C GLU A 42 -12.85 -13.00 -4.17
N TYR A 43 -12.23 -11.96 -3.61
CA TYR A 43 -12.08 -10.66 -4.27
C TYR A 43 -11.36 -10.78 -5.61
N ASN A 44 -10.26 -11.51 -5.66
CA ASN A 44 -9.49 -11.72 -6.88
C ASN A 44 -10.26 -12.52 -7.92
N LEU A 45 -11.02 -13.55 -7.51
CA LEU A 45 -11.89 -14.31 -8.42
C LEU A 45 -12.99 -13.45 -9.03
N LEU A 46 -13.65 -12.61 -8.24
CA LEU A 46 -14.65 -11.67 -8.73
C LEU A 46 -14.08 -10.65 -9.72
N LYS A 47 -12.90 -10.11 -9.43
CA LYS A 47 -12.20 -9.21 -10.37
C LYS A 47 -11.89 -9.90 -11.69
N PHE A 48 -11.45 -11.14 -11.65
CA PHE A 48 -11.17 -11.92 -12.84
C PHE A 48 -12.44 -12.18 -13.65
N ASP A 49 -13.53 -12.57 -12.99
CA ASP A 49 -14.81 -12.81 -13.64
C ASP A 49 -15.39 -11.55 -14.28
N ILE A 50 -15.29 -10.41 -13.60
CA ILE A 50 -15.70 -9.10 -14.15
C ILE A 50 -14.87 -8.77 -15.40
N GLY A 51 -13.57 -8.99 -15.34
CA GLY A 51 -12.67 -8.78 -16.49
C GLY A 51 -13.07 -9.65 -17.69
N ARG A 52 -13.46 -10.90 -17.46
CA ARG A 52 -13.96 -11.80 -18.52
C ARG A 52 -15.28 -11.32 -19.11
N LEU A 53 -16.22 -10.87 -18.27
CA LEU A 53 -17.51 -10.34 -18.72
C LEU A 53 -17.36 -9.05 -19.53
N LEU A 54 -16.44 -8.18 -19.15
CA LEU A 54 -16.12 -6.95 -19.90
C LEU A 54 -15.48 -7.22 -21.26
N ALA A 55 -14.72 -8.30 -21.38
CA ALA A 55 -14.11 -8.72 -22.64
C ALA A 55 -15.08 -9.41 -23.60
N ASP A 56 -16.25 -9.85 -23.11
CA ASP A 56 -17.29 -10.48 -23.90
C ASP A 56 -18.22 -9.42 -24.50
N TYR A 57 -18.35 -9.38 -25.83
CA TYR A 57 -19.15 -8.41 -26.57
C TYR A 57 -20.68 -8.61 -26.44
N GLN A 58 -21.14 -9.55 -25.62
CA GLN A 58 -22.56 -9.72 -25.34
C GLN A 58 -23.01 -8.75 -24.23
N ASP A 59 -24.24 -8.26 -24.30
CA ASP A 59 -24.84 -7.39 -23.30
C ASP A 59 -25.05 -8.19 -21.99
N LYS A 60 -24.11 -8.08 -21.06
CA LYS A 60 -24.12 -8.72 -19.74
C LYS A 60 -24.03 -7.70 -18.61
N GLN A 61 -24.49 -6.48 -18.86
CA GLN A 61 -24.39 -5.36 -17.90
C GLN A 61 -24.98 -5.70 -16.55
N GLU A 62 -26.14 -6.38 -16.51
CA GLU A 62 -26.77 -6.79 -15.26
C GLU A 62 -25.88 -7.74 -14.43
N LYS A 63 -25.22 -8.70 -15.08
CA LYS A 63 -24.29 -9.60 -14.40
C LYS A 63 -23.05 -8.89 -13.90
N ILE A 64 -22.54 -7.93 -14.66
CA ILE A 64 -21.41 -7.08 -14.26
C ILE A 64 -21.80 -6.26 -13.05
N ASP A 65 -22.98 -5.64 -13.02
CA ASP A 65 -23.46 -4.84 -11.91
C ASP A 65 -23.64 -5.68 -10.63
N GLN A 66 -24.17 -6.91 -10.74
CA GLN A 66 -24.28 -7.83 -9.61
C GLN A 66 -22.91 -8.20 -9.04
N LYS A 67 -21.95 -8.55 -9.91
CA LYS A 67 -20.60 -8.89 -9.48
C LYS A 67 -19.83 -7.71 -8.90
N ASN A 68 -20.05 -6.51 -9.40
CA ASN A 68 -19.48 -5.30 -8.81
C ASN A 68 -20.06 -5.02 -7.40
N ALA A 69 -21.34 -5.29 -7.17
CA ALA A 69 -21.95 -5.19 -5.85
C ALA A 69 -21.35 -6.21 -4.87
N GLU A 70 -21.17 -7.47 -5.29
CA GLU A 70 -20.50 -8.51 -4.50
C GLU A 70 -19.05 -8.13 -4.21
N LEU A 71 -18.32 -7.61 -5.22
CA LEU A 71 -16.93 -7.16 -5.07
C LEU A 71 -16.81 -6.07 -4.01
N LYS A 72 -17.71 -5.10 -4.02
CA LYS A 72 -17.74 -4.03 -3.02
C LYS A 72 -18.00 -4.57 -1.61
N GLU A 73 -18.92 -5.52 -1.47
CA GLU A 73 -19.23 -6.15 -0.18
C GLU A 73 -18.00 -6.86 0.39
N ILE A 74 -17.29 -7.64 -0.44
CA ILE A 74 -16.08 -8.35 -0.03
C ILE A 74 -14.95 -7.36 0.29
N TYR A 75 -14.79 -6.32 -0.52
CA TYR A 75 -13.83 -5.25 -0.25
C TYR A 75 -14.10 -4.60 1.12
N ASP A 76 -15.34 -4.30 1.45
CA ASP A 76 -15.70 -3.71 2.74
C ASP A 76 -15.38 -4.66 3.90
N LYS A 77 -15.60 -5.97 3.73
CA LYS A 77 -15.21 -6.98 4.73
C LYS A 77 -13.69 -7.04 4.92
N ILE A 78 -12.92 -6.99 3.83
CA ILE A 78 -11.46 -6.96 3.89
C ILE A 78 -10.99 -5.71 4.66
N MET A 79 -11.53 -4.55 4.32
CA MET A 79 -11.14 -3.28 4.93
C MET A 79 -11.56 -3.12 6.39
N LYS A 80 -12.52 -3.92 6.86
CA LYS A 80 -12.94 -4.01 8.28
C LYS A 80 -12.18 -5.07 9.08
N ASN A 81 -11.43 -5.94 8.43
CA ASN A 81 -10.63 -6.93 9.11
C ASN A 81 -9.54 -6.25 9.96
N SER A 82 -9.42 -6.63 11.23
CA SER A 82 -8.51 -5.99 12.18
C SER A 82 -7.04 -6.09 11.79
N ASN A 83 -6.61 -7.22 11.23
CA ASN A 83 -5.25 -7.41 10.74
C ASN A 83 -4.98 -6.56 9.49
N MET A 84 -5.97 -6.41 8.61
CA MET A 84 -5.87 -5.53 7.45
C MET A 84 -5.78 -4.06 7.84
N ILE A 85 -6.57 -3.62 8.83
CA ILE A 85 -6.49 -2.26 9.39
C ILE A 85 -5.10 -2.00 9.96
N ALA A 86 -4.58 -2.91 10.80
CA ALA A 86 -3.25 -2.77 11.38
C ALA A 86 -2.14 -2.73 10.32
N PHE A 87 -2.25 -3.55 9.28
CA PHE A 87 -1.32 -3.54 8.16
C PHE A 87 -1.36 -2.23 7.38
N ASN A 88 -2.54 -1.71 7.08
CA ASN A 88 -2.70 -0.43 6.37
C ASN A 88 -2.13 0.73 7.19
N GLU A 89 -2.40 0.79 8.49
CA GLU A 89 -1.83 1.82 9.37
C GLU A 89 -0.30 1.75 9.46
N ALA A 90 0.26 0.55 9.56
CA ALA A 90 1.71 0.34 9.57
C ALA A 90 2.34 0.71 8.22
N SER A 91 1.68 0.38 7.11
CA SER A 91 2.11 0.75 5.75
C SER A 91 2.10 2.26 5.56
N ASP A 92 1.09 2.96 6.02
CA ASP A 92 1.00 4.42 5.93
C ASP A 92 2.13 5.10 6.70
N LYS A 93 2.45 4.62 7.89
CA LYS A 93 3.56 5.15 8.70
C LYS A 93 4.91 4.98 8.02
N ILE A 94 5.19 3.79 7.47
CA ILE A 94 6.45 3.56 6.75
C ILE A 94 6.52 4.39 5.46
N ASN A 95 5.41 4.51 4.73
CA ASN A 95 5.33 5.33 3.52
C ASN A 95 5.55 6.81 3.83
N ASN A 96 4.99 7.33 4.90
CA ASN A 96 5.22 8.70 5.35
C ASN A 96 6.69 8.94 5.70
N MET A 97 7.32 8.01 6.41
CA MET A 97 8.76 8.08 6.70
C MET A 97 9.59 8.07 5.42
N MET A 98 9.30 7.17 4.48
CA MET A 98 10.02 7.08 3.20
C MET A 98 9.82 8.33 2.34
N ASN A 99 8.63 8.91 2.34
CA ASN A 99 8.36 10.16 1.65
C ASN A 99 9.19 11.33 2.21
N LYS A 100 9.36 11.39 3.54
CA LYS A 100 10.26 12.37 4.20
C LYS A 100 11.69 12.21 3.74
N ILE A 101 12.17 10.98 3.78
CA ILE A 101 13.52 10.63 3.35
C ILE A 101 13.75 11.01 1.88
N ASN A 102 12.82 10.66 0.99
CA ASN A 102 12.92 10.99 -0.41
C ASN A 102 12.95 12.49 -0.68
N LYS A 103 12.17 13.29 0.04
CA LYS A 103 12.21 14.75 -0.06
C LYS A 103 13.59 15.30 0.32
N ILE A 104 14.19 14.79 1.39
CA ILE A 104 15.53 15.16 1.80
C ILE A 104 16.56 14.82 0.73
N LEU A 105 16.48 13.63 0.14
CA LEU A 105 17.40 13.20 -0.91
C LEU A 105 17.27 14.05 -2.18
N VAL A 106 16.04 14.37 -2.57
CA VAL A 106 15.78 15.26 -3.72
C VAL A 106 16.32 16.67 -3.46
N ALA A 107 16.08 17.23 -2.28
CA ALA A 107 16.62 18.53 -1.88
C ALA A 107 18.15 18.54 -1.92
N ALA A 108 18.79 17.47 -1.43
CA ALA A 108 20.24 17.32 -1.48
C ALA A 108 20.80 17.34 -2.92
N VAL A 109 20.14 16.65 -3.84
CA VAL A 109 20.53 16.63 -5.27
C VAL A 109 20.36 18.01 -5.92
N ASN A 110 19.35 18.77 -5.51
CA ASN A 110 19.09 20.12 -6.00
C ASN A 110 19.99 21.19 -5.34
N GLY A 111 20.82 20.81 -4.37
CA GLY A 111 21.70 21.75 -3.66
C GLY A 111 20.97 22.65 -2.67
N GLU A 112 19.80 22.24 -2.20
CA GLU A 112 18.99 22.95 -1.21
C GLU A 112 19.57 22.80 0.20
N ASP A 113 19.26 23.76 1.11
CA ASP A 113 19.65 23.68 2.51
C ASP A 113 18.84 22.59 3.22
N LEU A 114 19.54 21.57 3.73
CA LEU A 114 18.93 20.43 4.42
C LEU A 114 18.57 20.74 5.89
N ALA A 115 18.92 21.94 6.39
CA ALA A 115 18.56 22.37 7.75
C ALA A 115 17.09 22.81 7.88
N PHE A 116 16.37 22.96 6.76
CA PHE A 116 14.95 23.24 6.77
C PHE A 116 14.15 22.01 7.21
N ASP A 117 13.20 22.22 8.14
CA ASP A 117 12.16 21.24 8.43
C ASP A 117 11.29 21.06 7.19
N PHE A 118 11.42 19.91 6.56
CA PHE A 118 10.53 19.53 5.47
C PHE A 118 9.16 19.17 6.05
N GLU A 119 8.31 20.19 6.27
CA GLU A 119 6.92 19.97 6.64
C GLU A 119 6.24 19.11 5.58
N ILE A 120 5.80 17.95 6.00
CA ILE A 120 4.96 17.10 5.18
C ILE A 120 3.53 17.53 5.48
N ASN A 121 2.93 18.17 4.51
CA ASN A 121 1.48 18.13 4.43
C ASN A 121 1.09 16.66 4.37
N GLU A 122 0.54 16.16 5.47
CA GLU A 122 -0.19 14.90 5.49
C GLU A 122 -1.38 15.08 4.55
N SER A 123 -1.13 14.95 3.25
CA SER A 123 -2.21 14.71 2.32
C SER A 123 -2.77 13.35 2.73
N LYS A 124 -3.83 13.38 3.55
CA LYS A 124 -4.70 12.23 3.66
C LYS A 124 -4.97 11.79 2.24
N CYS A 125 -4.45 10.63 1.84
CA CYS A 125 -4.91 9.96 0.64
C CYS A 125 -6.36 9.58 0.87
N GLY A 126 -7.23 10.58 0.76
CA GLY A 126 -8.64 10.40 0.57
C GLY A 126 -8.84 9.95 -0.86
N GLY A 127 -9.27 8.71 -1.01
CA GLY A 127 -9.84 8.06 -2.16
C GLY A 127 -9.56 8.69 -3.53
N GLY A 128 -8.62 8.16 -4.28
CA GLY A 128 -8.45 8.49 -5.69
C GLY A 128 -7.05 8.15 -6.19
N GLY A 129 -6.91 7.00 -6.88
CA GLY A 129 -5.85 6.73 -7.84
C GLY A 129 -4.44 6.67 -7.29
N CYS A 130 -3.98 5.50 -6.92
CA CYS A 130 -2.56 5.18 -6.85
C CYS A 130 -1.95 5.15 -8.25
N GLU A 131 -1.62 6.31 -8.83
CA GLU A 131 -0.93 6.36 -10.12
C GLU A 131 0.60 6.34 -10.02
N ASN A 132 1.19 6.23 -8.82
CA ASN A 132 2.64 6.13 -8.65
C ASN A 132 3.02 5.16 -7.51
N CYS A 133 2.50 3.94 -7.52
CA CYS A 133 3.13 2.86 -6.76
C CYS A 133 4.32 2.32 -7.55
N PHE A 134 5.51 2.84 -7.28
CA PHE A 134 6.76 2.16 -7.62
C PHE A 134 6.80 0.84 -6.83
N GLY A 135 6.63 -0.25 -7.52
CA GLY A 135 6.92 -1.58 -6.99
C GLY A 135 5.75 -2.53 -6.88
N CYS A 136 5.09 -2.83 -8.01
CA CYS A 136 4.47 -4.14 -8.23
C CYS A 136 5.17 -4.79 -9.42
N GLN A 137 6.23 -5.51 -9.13
CA GLN A 137 6.70 -6.64 -9.94
C GLN A 137 6.55 -7.90 -9.14
#